data_ea7cbf17a6a21d7bc910582f27643bd2
#
_entry.id   ea7cbf17a6a21d7bc910582f27643bd2
#
_cell.length_a   1.000
_cell.length_b   1.000
_cell.length_c   1.000
_cell.angle_alpha   90.00
_cell.angle_beta   90.00
_cell.angle_gamma   90.00
#
_symmetry.space_group_name_H-M   'P 1'
#
loop_
_entity.id
_entity.type
_entity.pdbx_description
1 polymer ?
#
loop_
_entity_poly.entity_id
_entity_poly.type
_entity_poly.pdbx_seq_one_letter_code
_entity_poly.pdbx_strand_id
1 'polypeptide(L)'
;MKLIVVDDEKDVQFLFQQKFRKEIKSGEVNIHFVLNGSSALNLLDSIENRTDYCILTDINMPEMTGIELLKRIKTKYPELKVIMITAYGDEQKFKQAKELGAEDYFTKPLEFNLLKIRLNQLEIT
;
A
#
# COMPACT_ATOMS: atom_id res chain seq x y z
N MET A 1 -1.55 -2.05 13.88
CA MET A 1 -1.70 -1.71 12.45
C MET A 1 -0.74 -2.57 11.62
N LYS A 2 -1.25 -3.19 10.60
CA LYS A 2 -0.46 -4.07 9.74
C LYS A 2 -0.50 -3.56 8.31
N LEU A 3 0.68 -3.38 7.71
CA LEU A 3 0.84 -2.83 6.38
C LEU A 3 1.58 -3.80 5.46
N ILE A 4 1.19 -3.80 4.19
CA ILE A 4 1.97 -4.45 3.14
C ILE A 4 2.35 -3.33 2.16
N VAL A 5 3.65 -3.11 2.01
CA VAL A 5 4.18 -2.09 1.10
C VAL A 5 4.74 -2.79 -0.13
N VAL A 6 4.21 -2.43 -1.29
CA VAL A 6 4.60 -3.02 -2.58
C VAL A 6 5.30 -1.95 -3.42
N ASP A 7 6.59 -2.12 -3.61
CA ASP A 7 7.40 -1.19 -4.41
C ASP A 7 8.63 -1.93 -4.91
N ASP A 8 8.97 -1.77 -6.18
CA ASP A 8 10.12 -2.42 -6.77
C ASP A 8 11.45 -1.77 -6.41
N GLU A 9 11.41 -0.59 -5.79
CA GLU A 9 12.61 0.13 -5.34
C GLU A 9 12.91 -0.21 -3.88
N LYS A 10 14.05 -0.84 -3.63
CA LYS A 10 14.46 -1.23 -2.27
C LYS A 10 14.67 -0.04 -1.34
N ASP A 11 15.01 1.13 -1.88
CA ASP A 11 15.20 2.34 -1.08
C ASP A 11 13.93 2.77 -0.38
N VAL A 12 12.77 2.46 -0.95
CA VAL A 12 11.47 2.74 -0.33
C VAL A 12 11.31 1.97 0.98
N GLN A 13 11.80 0.73 1.02
CA GLN A 13 11.79 -0.08 2.23
C GLN A 13 12.53 0.61 3.38
N PHE A 14 13.75 1.09 3.10
CA PHE A 14 14.54 1.80 4.11
C PHE A 14 13.84 3.07 4.57
N LEU A 15 13.23 3.79 3.66
CA LEU A 15 12.52 5.02 3.98
C LEU A 15 11.34 4.76 4.92
N PHE A 16 10.53 3.74 4.63
CA PHE A 16 9.42 3.35 5.50
C PHE A 16 9.93 2.90 6.87
N GLN A 17 10.99 2.10 6.92
CA GLN A 17 11.58 1.66 8.19
C GLN A 17 12.05 2.83 9.03
N GLN A 18 12.64 3.83 8.41
CA GLN A 18 13.12 5.03 9.10
C GLN A 18 11.95 5.89 9.61
N LYS A 19 10.97 6.14 8.76
CA LYS A 19 9.85 7.03 9.09
C LYS A 19 8.87 6.41 10.07
N PHE A 20 8.75 5.09 10.09
CA PHE A 20 7.90 4.35 11.04
C PHE A 20 8.71 3.72 12.18
N ARG A 21 9.94 4.14 12.37
CA ARG A 21 10.85 3.50 13.33
C ARG A 21 10.26 3.37 14.73
N LYS A 22 9.66 4.44 15.24
CA LYS A 22 9.07 4.43 16.59
C LYS A 22 7.91 3.44 16.68
N GLU A 23 7.04 3.49 15.71
CA GLU A 23 5.85 2.65 15.66
C GLU A 23 6.20 1.17 15.47
N ILE A 24 7.20 0.88 14.67
CA ILE A 24 7.68 -0.49 14.48
C ILE A 24 8.30 -1.00 15.79
N LYS A 25 9.11 -0.17 16.44
CA LYS A 25 9.79 -0.55 17.68
C LYS A 25 8.82 -0.80 18.82
N SER A 26 7.75 -0.01 18.91
CA SER A 26 6.73 -0.17 19.95
C SER A 26 5.74 -1.29 19.66
N GLY A 27 5.75 -1.84 18.45
CA GLY A 27 4.78 -2.84 18.01
C GLY A 27 3.46 -2.28 17.51
N GLU A 28 3.31 -0.96 17.45
CA GLU A 28 2.10 -0.34 16.92
C GLU A 28 1.91 -0.62 15.44
N VAL A 29 3.00 -0.74 14.70
CA VAL A 29 2.98 -0.95 13.25
C VAL A 29 3.87 -2.12 12.89
N ASN A 30 3.35 -3.01 12.05
CA ASN A 30 4.09 -4.11 11.46
C ASN A 30 4.02 -3.96 9.94
N ILE A 31 5.17 -3.94 9.27
CA ILE A 31 5.22 -3.72 7.83
C ILE A 31 5.88 -4.91 7.13
N HIS A 32 5.18 -5.45 6.14
CA HIS A 32 5.74 -6.43 5.21
C HIS A 32 6.08 -5.72 3.91
N PHE A 33 7.29 -5.93 3.41
CA PHE A 33 7.74 -5.34 2.15
C PHE A 33 7.83 -6.40 1.07
N VAL A 34 7.23 -6.13 -0.07
CA VAL A 34 7.33 -7.00 -1.24
C VAL A 34 7.70 -6.14 -2.46
N LEU A 35 8.39 -6.74 -3.42
CA LEU A 35 9.00 -6.00 -4.52
C LEU A 35 8.16 -5.98 -5.80
N ASN A 36 7.08 -6.74 -5.84
CA ASN A 36 6.22 -6.81 -7.03
C ASN A 36 4.82 -7.29 -6.67
N GLY A 37 3.91 -7.15 -7.65
CA GLY A 37 2.51 -7.49 -7.45
C GLY A 37 2.27 -8.98 -7.23
N SER A 38 3.01 -9.85 -7.92
CA SER A 38 2.88 -11.30 -7.75
C SER A 38 3.21 -11.72 -6.33
N SER A 39 4.29 -11.18 -5.76
CA SER A 39 4.67 -11.45 -4.37
C SER A 39 3.61 -10.93 -3.39
N ALA A 40 3.01 -9.78 -3.69
CA ALA A 40 1.93 -9.24 -2.87
C ALA A 40 0.72 -10.17 -2.86
N LEU A 41 0.31 -10.66 -4.00
CA LEU A 41 -0.82 -11.59 -4.11
C LEU A 41 -0.53 -12.91 -3.41
N ASN A 42 0.67 -13.45 -3.56
CA ASN A 42 1.07 -14.67 -2.87
C ASN A 42 1.04 -14.49 -1.35
N LEU A 43 1.51 -13.35 -0.87
CA LEU A 43 1.48 -13.05 0.56
C LEU A 43 0.04 -12.96 1.05
N LEU A 44 -0.83 -12.26 0.34
CA LEU A 44 -2.24 -12.13 0.70
C LEU A 44 -2.96 -13.48 0.75
N ASP A 45 -2.65 -14.37 -0.20
CA ASP A 45 -3.25 -15.70 -0.24
C ASP A 45 -2.81 -16.56 0.96
N SER A 46 -1.64 -16.27 1.55
CA SER A 46 -1.10 -17.04 2.68
C SER A 46 -1.52 -16.51 4.05
N ILE A 47 -2.07 -15.30 4.11
CA ILE A 47 -2.46 -14.66 5.37
C ILE A 47 -3.91 -15.02 5.71
N GLU A 48 -4.15 -15.42 6.97
CA GLU A 48 -5.51 -15.74 7.42
C GLU A 48 -6.33 -14.51 7.76
N ASN A 49 -5.72 -13.52 8.39
CA ASN A 49 -6.40 -12.30 8.85
C ASN A 49 -6.10 -11.11 7.93
N ARG A 50 -6.28 -11.30 6.63
CA ARG A 50 -5.89 -10.29 5.63
C ARG A 50 -6.64 -8.97 5.76
N THR A 51 -7.84 -8.97 6.32
CA THR A 51 -8.62 -7.73 6.53
C THR A 51 -7.99 -6.79 7.55
N ASP A 52 -7.05 -7.28 8.36
CA ASP A 52 -6.29 -6.44 9.29
C ASP A 52 -5.18 -5.65 8.61
N TYR A 53 -4.93 -5.93 7.34
CA TYR A 53 -3.84 -5.31 6.59
C TYR A 53 -4.33 -4.19 5.68
N CYS A 54 -3.52 -3.14 5.57
CA CYS A 54 -3.68 -2.13 4.54
C CYS A 54 -2.53 -2.26 3.55
N ILE A 55 -2.85 -2.26 2.26
CA ILE A 55 -1.85 -2.39 1.21
C ILE A 55 -1.51 -1.01 0.66
N LEU A 56 -0.22 -0.69 0.61
CA LEU A 56 0.28 0.52 -0.04
C LEU A 56 1.10 0.08 -1.23
N THR A 57 0.70 0.46 -2.43
CA THR A 57 1.41 0.03 -3.63
C THR A 57 1.77 1.18 -4.55
N ASP A 58 3.00 1.13 -5.07
CA ASP A 58 3.41 1.98 -6.17
C ASP A 58 2.59 1.60 -7.42
N ILE A 59 2.33 2.57 -8.27
CA ILE A 59 1.63 2.33 -9.54
C ILE A 59 2.59 1.83 -10.61
N ASN A 60 3.75 2.46 -10.72
CA ASN A 60 4.69 2.17 -11.81
C ASN A 60 5.67 1.08 -11.41
N MET A 61 5.32 -0.16 -11.71
CA MET A 61 6.17 -1.33 -11.47
C MET A 61 6.23 -2.18 -12.75
N PRO A 62 7.35 -2.87 -12.98
CA PRO A 62 7.45 -3.76 -14.14
C PRO A 62 6.53 -4.98 -13.97
N GLU A 63 6.16 -5.57 -15.08
CA GLU A 63 5.31 -6.77 -15.20
C GLU A 63 3.87 -6.52 -14.77
N MET A 64 3.62 -6.28 -13.49
CA MET A 64 2.28 -5.96 -12.98
C MET A 64 2.29 -4.56 -12.39
N THR A 65 1.50 -3.65 -12.94
CA THR A 65 1.37 -2.30 -12.41
C THR A 65 0.56 -2.30 -11.11
N GLY A 66 0.67 -1.21 -10.35
CA GLY A 66 -0.14 -1.07 -9.14
C GLY A 66 -1.64 -1.01 -9.43
N ILE A 67 -2.04 -0.52 -10.59
CA ILE A 67 -3.45 -0.51 -11.01
C ILE A 67 -3.94 -1.94 -11.25
N GLU A 68 -3.16 -2.76 -11.92
CA GLU A 68 -3.51 -4.18 -12.11
C GLU A 68 -3.58 -4.92 -10.78
N LEU A 69 -2.63 -4.65 -9.88
CA LEU A 69 -2.63 -5.25 -8.56
C LEU A 69 -3.88 -4.86 -7.78
N LEU A 70 -4.24 -3.57 -7.79
CA LEU A 70 -5.46 -3.08 -7.15
C LEU A 70 -6.69 -3.81 -7.69
N LYS A 71 -6.80 -3.94 -9.00
CA LYS A 71 -7.91 -4.63 -9.65
C LYS A 71 -8.01 -6.09 -9.20
N ARG A 72 -6.89 -6.79 -9.16
CA ARG A 72 -6.86 -8.19 -8.72
C ARG A 72 -7.21 -8.34 -7.24
N ILE A 73 -6.68 -7.45 -6.39
CA ILE A 73 -6.99 -7.47 -4.96
C ILE A 73 -8.49 -7.23 -4.75
N LYS A 74 -9.05 -6.21 -5.38
CA LYS A 74 -10.46 -5.88 -5.18
C LYS A 74 -11.40 -6.94 -5.76
N THR A 75 -10.98 -7.65 -6.78
CA THR A 75 -11.75 -8.76 -7.34
C THR A 75 -11.80 -9.94 -6.38
N LYS A 76 -10.66 -10.28 -5.78
CA LYS A 76 -10.53 -11.46 -4.92
C LYS A 76 -10.86 -11.16 -3.46
N TYR A 77 -10.46 -9.99 -2.97
CA TYR A 77 -10.63 -9.58 -1.57
C TYR A 77 -11.18 -8.15 -1.52
N PRO A 78 -12.46 -7.94 -1.84
CA PRO A 78 -13.02 -6.59 -1.99
C PRO A 78 -12.99 -5.75 -0.71
N GLU A 79 -12.87 -6.37 0.45
CA GLU A 79 -12.82 -5.67 1.74
C GLU A 79 -11.45 -5.10 2.08
N LEU A 80 -10.40 -5.52 1.37
CA LEU A 80 -9.05 -5.05 1.65
C LEU A 80 -8.90 -3.58 1.27
N LYS A 81 -8.22 -2.85 2.14
CA LYS A 81 -7.94 -1.43 1.92
C LYS A 81 -6.63 -1.30 1.17
N VAL A 82 -6.67 -0.53 0.08
CA VAL A 82 -5.51 -0.30 -0.78
C VAL A 82 -5.31 1.20 -0.97
N ILE A 83 -4.10 1.66 -0.68
CA ILE A 83 -3.67 3.03 -0.92
C ILE A 83 -2.66 3.01 -2.06
N MET A 84 -2.84 3.93 -3.01
CA MET A 84 -1.96 4.05 -4.16
C MET A 84 -0.91 5.12 -3.92
N ILE A 85 0.31 4.84 -4.33
CA ILE A 85 1.43 5.77 -4.24
C ILE A 85 2.04 5.88 -5.63
N THR A 86 2.21 7.10 -6.14
CA THR A 86 2.69 7.30 -7.50
C THR A 86 3.56 8.54 -7.64
N ALA A 87 4.21 8.63 -8.79
CA ALA A 87 4.95 9.82 -9.16
C ALA A 87 3.99 10.97 -9.44
N TYR A 88 4.46 12.19 -9.21
CA TYR A 88 3.72 13.41 -9.47
C TYR A 88 3.26 13.50 -10.92
N GLY A 89 2.05 14.01 -11.11
CA GLY A 89 1.53 14.34 -12.45
C GLY A 89 0.65 13.28 -13.10
N ASP A 90 0.31 12.21 -12.41
CA ASP A 90 -0.44 11.11 -13.02
C ASP A 90 -1.91 11.08 -12.59
N GLU A 91 -2.64 12.15 -12.95
CA GLU A 91 -4.03 12.34 -12.55
C GLU A 91 -5.00 11.31 -13.14
N GLN A 92 -4.70 10.79 -14.34
CA GLN A 92 -5.56 9.78 -14.97
C GLN A 92 -5.52 8.47 -14.20
N LYS A 93 -4.34 8.09 -13.72
CA LYS A 93 -4.17 6.88 -12.90
C LYS A 93 -4.83 7.05 -11.54
N PHE A 94 -4.79 8.25 -10.98
CA PHE A 94 -5.52 8.58 -9.76
C PHE A 94 -7.02 8.29 -9.93
N LYS A 95 -7.60 8.83 -11.00
CA LYS A 95 -9.02 8.67 -11.28
C LYS A 95 -9.38 7.21 -11.48
N GLN A 96 -8.55 6.48 -12.21
CA GLN A 96 -8.74 5.05 -12.45
C GLN A 96 -8.67 4.26 -11.15
N ALA A 97 -7.68 4.55 -10.30
CA ALA A 97 -7.54 3.88 -9.01
C ALA A 97 -8.76 4.11 -8.11
N LYS A 98 -9.27 5.34 -8.09
CA LYS A 98 -10.45 5.67 -7.32
C LYS A 98 -11.68 4.90 -7.79
N GLU A 99 -11.87 4.79 -9.10
CA GLU A 99 -12.96 4.02 -9.68
C GLU A 99 -12.86 2.53 -9.35
N LEU A 100 -11.65 2.02 -9.22
CA LEU A 100 -11.39 0.62 -8.86
C LEU A 100 -11.48 0.37 -7.35
N GLY A 101 -11.73 1.39 -6.54
CA GLY A 101 -11.97 1.23 -5.12
C GLY A 101 -10.78 1.48 -4.21
N ALA A 102 -9.74 2.17 -4.67
CA ALA A 102 -8.64 2.58 -3.80
C ALA A 102 -9.16 3.51 -2.71
N GLU A 103 -8.67 3.31 -1.48
CA GLU A 103 -9.10 4.11 -0.33
C GLU A 103 -8.53 5.52 -0.38
N ASP A 104 -7.32 5.66 -0.90
CA ASP A 104 -6.66 6.95 -1.00
C ASP A 104 -5.50 6.88 -2.00
N TYR A 105 -4.87 8.04 -2.22
CA TYR A 105 -3.87 8.23 -3.24
C TYR A 105 -2.86 9.27 -2.76
N PHE A 106 -1.58 8.92 -2.80
CA PHE A 106 -0.49 9.81 -2.40
C PHE A 106 0.52 9.93 -3.53
N THR A 107 1.09 11.13 -3.68
CA THR A 107 2.15 11.36 -4.65
C THR A 107 3.51 11.36 -3.96
N LYS A 108 4.54 10.94 -4.69
CA LYS A 108 5.92 11.02 -4.21
C LYS A 108 6.46 12.44 -4.44
N PRO A 109 7.29 12.98 -3.55
CA PRO A 109 7.77 12.36 -2.29
C PRO A 109 6.68 12.29 -1.24
N LEU A 110 6.62 11.16 -0.52
CA LEU A 110 5.58 10.90 0.47
C LEU A 110 5.67 11.85 1.67
N GLU A 111 4.54 12.46 2.00
CA GLU A 111 4.34 13.16 3.27
C GLU A 111 3.93 12.14 4.33
N PHE A 112 4.92 11.59 5.04
CA PHE A 112 4.66 10.49 5.97
C PHE A 112 3.73 10.84 7.11
N ASN A 113 3.75 12.10 7.57
CA ASN A 113 2.82 12.52 8.62
C ASN A 113 1.37 12.44 8.16
N LEU A 114 1.09 12.87 6.92
CA LEU A 114 -0.25 12.78 6.34
C LEU A 114 -0.65 11.33 6.11
N LEU A 115 0.28 10.50 5.66
CA LEU A 115 0.03 9.07 5.49
C LEU A 115 -0.34 8.41 6.81
N LYS A 116 0.40 8.70 7.89
CA LYS A 116 0.10 8.16 9.21
C LYS A 116 -1.28 8.57 9.71
N ILE A 117 -1.67 9.83 9.50
CA ILE A 117 -3.01 10.31 9.86
C ILE A 117 -4.08 9.51 9.10
N ARG A 118 -3.88 9.33 7.81
CA ARG A 118 -4.85 8.60 6.99
C ARG A 118 -4.95 7.14 7.38
N LEU A 119 -3.82 6.50 7.66
CA LEU A 119 -3.79 5.11 8.12
C LEU A 119 -4.55 4.94 9.43
N ASN A 120 -4.37 5.86 10.38
CA ASN A 120 -5.10 5.82 11.63
C ASN A 120 -6.62 5.98 11.43
N GLN A 121 -7.03 6.83 10.52
CA GLN A 121 -8.44 6.99 10.17
C GLN A 121 -9.03 5.69 9.61
N LEU A 122 -8.30 5.01 8.74
CA LEU A 122 -8.75 3.76 8.14
C LEU A 122 -8.82 2.61 9.15
N GLU A 123 -7.92 2.60 10.12
CA GLU A 123 -7.90 1.57 11.16
C GLU A 123 -9.11 1.66 12.08
N ILE A 124 -9.55 2.89 12.38
CA ILE A 124 -10.69 3.12 13.26
C ILE A 124 -12.01 2.67 12.60
N THR A 125 -12.08 2.77 11.30
CA THR A 125 -13.27 2.37 10.56
C THR A 125 -13.28 0.88 10.26
#